data_183e92cdd7b464a747f127b3ee568853
#
_entry.id   183e92cdd7b464a747f127b3ee568853
#
_cell.length_a   1.000
_cell.length_b   1.000
_cell.length_c   1.000
_cell.angle_alpha   90.00
_cell.angle_beta   90.00
_cell.angle_gamma   90.00
#
_symmetry.space_group_name_H-M   'P 1'
#
loop_
_entity.id
_entity.type
_entity.pdbx_description
1 polymer ?
#
loop_
_entity_poly.entity_id
_entity_poly.type
_entity_poly.pdbx_seq_one_letter_code
_entity_poly.pdbx_strand_id
1 'polypeptide(L)'
;MKFNLLVAGVCALALGACGKDTPNPELLKGANFVSAQPGVDITISFDPAEMRVYGRVVNLYNGGYAVDGDNISFGQFASTMMMGDPEAMETEQEYFQFMPTVERYELSDGKLTLIANDGKEIIFNQVATLPDTAAPSDTPDANATPAE
;
A
#
# COMPACT_ATOMS: atom_id res chain seq x y z
N MET A 1 -22.33 -28.25 -64.55
CA MET A 1 -22.39 -28.53 -63.13
C MET A 1 -21.49 -27.54 -62.43
N LYS A 2 -22.09 -26.62 -61.71
CA LYS A 2 -21.35 -25.54 -61.01
C LYS A 2 -21.28 -25.90 -59.55
N PHE A 3 -20.10 -26.18 -59.03
CA PHE A 3 -19.87 -26.33 -57.61
C PHE A 3 -19.59 -24.95 -57.01
N ASN A 4 -20.56 -24.47 -56.24
CA ASN A 4 -20.36 -23.30 -55.40
C ASN A 4 -19.74 -23.74 -54.06
N LEU A 5 -18.49 -23.41 -53.87
CA LEU A 5 -17.80 -23.57 -52.59
C LEU A 5 -18.05 -22.31 -51.74
N LEU A 6 -18.96 -22.42 -50.80
CA LEU A 6 -19.20 -21.43 -49.79
C LEU A 6 -18.08 -21.54 -48.74
N VAL A 7 -17.15 -20.60 -48.75
CA VAL A 7 -16.18 -20.42 -47.68
C VAL A 7 -16.88 -19.64 -46.57
N ALA A 8 -17.29 -20.36 -45.53
CA ALA A 8 -17.74 -19.75 -44.32
C ALA A 8 -16.53 -19.19 -43.56
N GLY A 9 -16.41 -17.88 -43.54
CA GLY A 9 -15.44 -17.18 -42.69
C GLY A 9 -15.76 -17.34 -41.24
N VAL A 10 -14.95 -18.08 -40.51
CA VAL A 10 -14.97 -18.11 -39.04
C VAL A 10 -14.33 -16.83 -38.54
N CYS A 11 -15.15 -15.86 -38.16
CA CYS A 11 -14.71 -14.74 -37.32
C CYS A 11 -14.42 -15.30 -35.92
N ALA A 12 -13.16 -15.60 -35.65
CA ALA A 12 -12.68 -15.80 -34.29
C ALA A 12 -12.74 -14.44 -33.56
N LEU A 13 -13.80 -14.21 -32.83
CA LEU A 13 -13.84 -13.17 -31.80
C LEU A 13 -12.88 -13.60 -30.71
N ALA A 14 -11.66 -13.06 -30.76
CA ALA A 14 -10.77 -13.08 -29.63
C ALA A 14 -11.40 -12.19 -28.55
N LEU A 15 -12.18 -12.79 -27.66
CA LEU A 15 -12.52 -12.23 -26.37
C LEU A 15 -11.20 -12.12 -25.61
N GLY A 16 -10.57 -10.97 -25.70
CA GLY A 16 -9.52 -10.58 -24.78
C GLY A 16 -10.12 -10.63 -23.36
N ALA A 17 -9.96 -11.74 -22.68
CA ALA A 17 -10.14 -11.79 -21.25
C ALA A 17 -9.07 -10.89 -20.66
N CYS A 18 -9.42 -9.64 -20.34
CA CYS A 18 -8.71 -8.88 -19.33
C CYS A 18 -8.96 -9.62 -18.00
N GLY A 19 -8.21 -10.69 -17.78
CA GLY A 19 -8.05 -11.27 -16.47
C GLY A 19 -7.38 -10.20 -15.63
N LYS A 20 -8.12 -9.60 -14.70
CA LYS A 20 -7.49 -8.92 -13.58
C LYS A 20 -6.71 -10.02 -12.87
N ASP A 21 -5.39 -9.98 -13.01
CA ASP A 21 -4.53 -10.90 -12.30
C ASP A 21 -4.80 -10.68 -10.80
N THR A 22 -5.20 -11.73 -10.10
CA THR A 22 -5.36 -11.68 -8.65
C THR A 22 -4.01 -11.28 -8.07
N PRO A 23 -3.94 -10.19 -7.28
CA PRO A 23 -2.66 -9.74 -6.76
C PRO A 23 -2.04 -10.83 -5.90
N ASN A 24 -0.72 -10.98 -6.02
CA ASN A 24 0.03 -11.93 -5.20
C ASN A 24 0.38 -11.30 -3.85
N PRO A 25 -0.20 -11.77 -2.73
CA PRO A 25 0.06 -11.20 -1.40
C PRO A 25 1.52 -11.27 -0.96
N GLU A 26 2.29 -12.22 -1.51
CA GLU A 26 3.71 -12.33 -1.19
C GLU A 26 4.53 -11.13 -1.66
N LEU A 27 4.04 -10.39 -2.68
CA LEU A 27 4.69 -9.20 -3.19
C LEU A 27 4.52 -7.99 -2.26
N LEU A 28 3.59 -8.04 -1.30
CA LEU A 28 3.46 -7.02 -0.26
C LEU A 28 4.57 -7.15 0.80
N LYS A 29 4.99 -8.37 1.10
CA LYS A 29 5.96 -8.64 2.18
C LYS A 29 7.30 -7.96 1.93
N GLY A 30 7.72 -7.13 2.85
CA GLY A 30 8.95 -6.35 2.75
C GLY A 30 8.91 -5.18 1.78
N ALA A 31 7.76 -4.91 1.17
CA ALA A 31 7.60 -3.79 0.23
C ALA A 31 7.32 -2.47 0.96
N ASN A 32 7.85 -1.39 0.40
CA ASN A 32 7.70 -0.03 0.89
C ASN A 32 6.97 0.80 -0.17
N PHE A 33 6.04 1.63 0.26
CA PHE A 33 5.23 2.45 -0.63
C PHE A 33 5.09 3.87 -0.11
N VAL A 34 4.95 4.82 -1.02
CA VAL A 34 4.68 6.23 -0.74
C VAL A 34 3.47 6.67 -1.55
N SER A 35 2.60 7.48 -0.95
CA SER A 35 1.40 7.99 -1.64
C SER A 35 1.75 8.70 -2.94
N ALA A 36 0.95 8.44 -3.98
CA ALA A 36 1.12 9.04 -5.29
C ALA A 36 0.42 10.41 -5.43
N GLN A 37 -0.45 10.78 -4.49
CA GLN A 37 -1.16 12.05 -4.51
C GLN A 37 -0.21 13.20 -4.11
N PRO A 38 -0.37 14.39 -4.72
CA PRO A 38 0.37 15.57 -4.29
C PRO A 38 -0.06 16.01 -2.89
N GLY A 39 0.85 16.56 -2.12
CA GLY A 39 0.61 17.03 -0.76
C GLY A 39 1.52 16.33 0.25
N VAL A 40 0.95 15.93 1.37
CA VAL A 40 1.68 15.26 2.44
C VAL A 40 1.97 13.81 2.07
N ASP A 41 3.22 13.38 2.21
CA ASP A 41 3.63 12.01 1.96
C ASP A 41 3.05 11.06 3.02
N ILE A 42 2.31 10.07 2.56
CA ILE A 42 1.86 8.95 3.36
C ILE A 42 2.74 7.75 3.01
N THR A 43 3.38 7.16 3.99
CA THR A 43 4.18 5.95 3.78
C THR A 43 3.51 4.73 4.39
N ILE A 44 3.66 3.59 3.75
CA ILE A 44 3.25 2.29 4.27
C ILE A 44 4.27 1.23 3.90
N SER A 45 4.71 0.44 4.87
CA SER A 45 5.63 -0.68 4.70
C SER A 45 5.02 -1.94 5.26
N PHE A 46 5.16 -3.03 4.57
CA PHE A 46 4.69 -4.34 4.99
C PHE A 46 5.84 -5.13 5.59
N ASP A 47 5.65 -5.65 6.79
CA ASP A 47 6.66 -6.49 7.44
C ASP A 47 6.90 -7.78 6.61
N PRO A 48 8.15 -8.21 6.42
CA PRO A 48 8.43 -9.41 5.65
C PRO A 48 8.09 -10.73 6.36
N ALA A 49 7.97 -10.72 7.68
CA ALA A 49 7.77 -11.91 8.50
C ALA A 49 6.41 -11.96 9.20
N GLU A 50 5.88 -10.79 9.56
CA GLU A 50 4.64 -10.65 10.31
C GLU A 50 3.55 -9.99 9.45
N MET A 51 2.27 -10.27 9.76
CA MET A 51 1.13 -9.59 9.15
C MET A 51 0.92 -8.22 9.80
N ARG A 52 1.90 -7.35 9.62
CA ARG A 52 1.95 -6.00 10.17
C ARG A 52 2.38 -4.98 9.12
N VAL A 53 1.87 -3.78 9.29
CA VAL A 53 2.29 -2.60 8.51
C VAL A 53 2.84 -1.53 9.44
N TYR A 54 3.73 -0.75 8.90
CA TYR A 54 4.32 0.43 9.52
C TYR A 54 4.26 1.58 8.55
N GLY A 55 4.18 2.77 9.05
CA GLY A 55 4.24 3.93 8.18
C GLY A 55 4.27 5.23 8.94
N ARG A 56 4.15 6.30 8.18
CA ARG A 56 4.16 7.67 8.69
C ARG A 56 3.27 8.55 7.82
N VAL A 57 2.59 9.47 8.46
CA VAL A 57 2.05 10.69 7.87
C VAL A 57 2.71 11.85 8.59
N VAL A 58 2.16 12.34 9.70
CA VAL A 58 2.88 13.15 10.70
C VAL A 58 3.46 12.23 11.75
N ASN A 59 2.62 11.37 12.29
CA ASN A 59 2.95 10.40 13.31
C ASN A 59 3.39 9.07 12.70
N LEU A 60 4.30 8.40 13.38
CA LEU A 60 4.59 7.00 13.09
C LEU A 60 3.40 6.15 13.52
N TYR A 61 3.02 5.19 12.69
CA TYR A 61 1.95 4.26 13.00
C TYR A 61 2.34 2.81 12.69
N ASN A 62 1.67 1.90 13.33
CA ASN A 62 1.74 0.48 13.02
C ASN A 62 0.41 -0.21 13.32
N GLY A 63 0.18 -1.35 12.69
CA GLY A 63 -1.01 -2.16 12.91
C GLY A 63 -0.94 -3.49 12.19
N GLY A 64 -1.89 -4.37 12.48
CA GLY A 64 -2.05 -5.63 11.79
C GLY A 64 -2.82 -5.48 10.49
N TYR A 65 -2.60 -6.42 9.56
CA TYR A 65 -3.43 -6.57 8.38
C TYR A 65 -3.72 -8.04 8.12
N ALA A 66 -4.78 -8.30 7.37
CA ALA A 66 -5.12 -9.61 6.86
C ALA A 66 -5.37 -9.52 5.37
N VAL A 67 -4.98 -10.55 4.63
CA VAL A 67 -5.12 -10.60 3.18
C VAL A 67 -5.62 -11.97 2.76
N ASP A 68 -6.56 -12.00 1.81
CA ASP A 68 -7.11 -13.18 1.19
C ASP A 68 -7.44 -12.87 -0.28
N GLY A 69 -6.59 -13.35 -1.20
CA GLY A 69 -6.69 -13.01 -2.60
C GLY A 69 -6.49 -11.53 -2.85
N ASP A 70 -7.50 -10.85 -3.37
CA ASP A 70 -7.54 -9.40 -3.59
C ASP A 70 -8.19 -8.62 -2.43
N ASN A 71 -8.66 -9.33 -1.41
CA ASN A 71 -9.22 -8.72 -0.20
C ASN A 71 -8.10 -8.41 0.79
N ILE A 72 -8.16 -7.24 1.37
CA ILE A 72 -7.25 -6.80 2.43
C ILE A 72 -8.05 -6.04 3.48
N SER A 73 -7.68 -6.21 4.74
CA SER A 73 -8.24 -5.46 5.85
C SER A 73 -7.15 -5.04 6.82
N PHE A 74 -7.33 -3.91 7.44
CA PHE A 74 -6.42 -3.38 8.45
C PHE A 74 -7.10 -3.32 9.81
N GLY A 75 -6.37 -3.72 10.84
CA GLY A 75 -6.79 -3.57 12.23
C GLY A 75 -6.62 -2.13 12.73
N GLN A 76 -6.79 -1.94 14.02
CA GLN A 76 -6.53 -0.66 14.65
C GLN A 76 -5.04 -0.32 14.58
N PHE A 77 -4.76 0.94 14.26
CA PHE A 77 -3.40 1.47 14.30
C PHE A 77 -3.07 2.07 15.66
N ALA A 78 -1.88 1.76 16.13
CA ALA A 78 -1.21 2.53 17.18
C ALA A 78 -0.38 3.62 16.51
N SER A 79 -0.38 4.81 17.02
CA SER A 79 0.41 5.92 16.49
C SER A 79 1.04 6.76 17.60
N THR A 80 2.13 7.43 17.28
CA THR A 80 2.68 8.49 18.12
C THR A 80 1.72 9.70 18.16
N MET A 81 1.93 10.64 19.02
CA MET A 81 1.06 11.80 19.19
C MET A 81 1.90 13.09 19.09
N MET A 82 2.54 13.28 17.95
CA MET A 82 3.27 14.51 17.65
C MET A 82 2.34 15.53 17.00
N MET A 83 2.63 16.80 17.20
CA MET A 83 1.97 17.90 16.51
C MET A 83 2.75 18.23 15.24
N GLY A 84 2.04 18.38 14.14
CA GLY A 84 2.60 18.77 12.86
C GLY A 84 1.88 19.98 12.27
N ASP A 85 2.17 20.23 11.01
CA ASP A 85 1.45 21.24 10.23
C ASP A 85 -0.05 20.90 10.18
N PRO A 86 -0.96 21.88 10.28
CA PRO A 86 -2.40 21.62 10.29
C PRO A 86 -2.90 20.81 9.07
N GLU A 87 -2.40 21.10 7.87
CA GLU A 87 -2.76 20.36 6.65
C GLU A 87 -2.31 18.89 6.72
N ALA A 88 -1.11 18.67 7.23
CA ALA A 88 -0.58 17.32 7.42
C ALA A 88 -1.35 16.54 8.50
N MET A 89 -1.79 17.20 9.56
CA MET A 89 -2.62 16.60 10.60
C MET A 89 -4.01 16.23 10.09
N GLU A 90 -4.61 17.05 9.22
CA GLU A 90 -5.87 16.75 8.56
C GLU A 90 -5.73 15.52 7.63
N THR A 91 -4.67 15.47 6.83
CA THR A 91 -4.34 14.33 5.97
C THR A 91 -4.17 13.04 6.78
N GLU A 92 -3.48 13.11 7.91
CA GLU A 92 -3.31 11.97 8.82
C GLU A 92 -4.64 11.47 9.37
N GLN A 93 -5.51 12.40 9.81
CA GLN A 93 -6.83 12.05 10.31
C GLN A 93 -7.68 11.37 9.24
N GLU A 94 -7.70 11.91 8.02
CA GLU A 94 -8.41 11.31 6.89
C GLU A 94 -7.88 9.92 6.55
N TYR A 95 -6.56 9.76 6.57
CA TYR A 95 -5.92 8.48 6.33
C TYR A 95 -6.31 7.44 7.38
N PHE A 96 -6.28 7.78 8.66
CA PHE A 96 -6.68 6.86 9.73
C PHE A 96 -8.17 6.56 9.75
N GLN A 97 -9.02 7.43 9.21
CA GLN A 97 -10.44 7.15 8.98
C GLN A 97 -10.67 6.26 7.76
N PHE A 98 -9.84 6.38 6.74
CA PHE A 98 -9.91 5.58 5.52
C PHE A 98 -9.48 4.12 5.75
N MET A 99 -8.37 3.89 6.43
CA MET A 99 -7.76 2.56 6.55
C MET A 99 -8.68 1.47 7.09
N PRO A 100 -9.53 1.70 8.11
CA PRO A 100 -10.49 0.69 8.58
C PRO A 100 -11.58 0.34 7.56
N THR A 101 -11.79 1.17 6.55
CA THR A 101 -12.83 0.96 5.51
C THR A 101 -12.30 0.24 4.27
N VAL A 102 -10.99 -0.01 4.21
CA VAL A 102 -10.36 -0.70 3.09
C VAL A 102 -10.80 -2.17 3.06
N GLU A 103 -11.24 -2.64 1.90
CA GLU A 103 -11.70 -4.02 1.69
C GLU A 103 -10.90 -4.75 0.62
N ARG A 104 -10.33 -4.02 -0.35
CA ARG A 104 -9.60 -4.62 -1.46
C ARG A 104 -8.31 -3.85 -1.77
N TYR A 105 -7.42 -4.51 -2.49
CA TYR A 105 -6.24 -3.89 -3.03
C TYR A 105 -5.96 -4.40 -4.45
N GLU A 106 -5.24 -3.58 -5.19
CA GLU A 106 -4.64 -3.94 -6.47
C GLU A 106 -3.14 -3.66 -6.39
N LEU A 107 -2.34 -4.56 -6.94
CA LEU A 107 -0.89 -4.41 -7.01
C LEU A 107 -0.46 -4.70 -8.44
N SER A 108 -0.02 -3.67 -9.14
CA SER A 108 0.38 -3.75 -10.54
C SER A 108 1.43 -2.69 -10.86
N ASP A 109 2.46 -3.08 -11.59
CA ASP A 109 3.51 -2.17 -12.09
C ASP A 109 4.16 -1.29 -11.01
N GLY A 110 4.38 -1.86 -9.82
CA GLY A 110 4.94 -1.13 -8.68
C GLY A 110 4.00 -0.10 -8.06
N LYS A 111 2.70 -0.22 -8.30
CA LYS A 111 1.64 0.59 -7.69
C LYS A 111 0.74 -0.27 -6.83
N LEU A 112 0.51 0.19 -5.61
CA LEU A 112 -0.47 -0.36 -4.71
C LEU A 112 -1.68 0.58 -4.65
N THR A 113 -2.86 0.08 -4.97
CA THR A 113 -4.12 0.80 -4.79
C THR A 113 -4.89 0.15 -3.66
N LEU A 114 -5.19 0.91 -2.62
CA LEU A 114 -6.09 0.48 -1.54
C LEU A 114 -7.49 1.01 -1.83
N ILE A 115 -8.48 0.15 -1.77
CA ILE A 115 -9.86 0.44 -2.17
C ILE A 115 -10.79 0.22 -0.98
N ALA A 116 -11.48 1.28 -0.58
CA ALA A 116 -12.45 1.26 0.50
C ALA A 116 -13.81 0.69 0.06
N ASN A 117 -14.65 0.35 1.01
CA ASN A 117 -15.99 -0.18 0.79
C ASN A 117 -16.94 0.80 0.07
N ASP A 118 -16.66 2.11 0.14
CA ASP A 118 -17.40 3.16 -0.57
C ASP A 118 -16.83 3.49 -1.96
N GLY A 119 -15.78 2.77 -2.38
CA GLY A 119 -15.10 2.97 -3.66
C GLY A 119 -14.03 4.04 -3.67
N LYS A 120 -13.75 4.70 -2.55
CA LYS A 120 -12.59 5.59 -2.44
C LYS A 120 -11.29 4.81 -2.53
N GLU A 121 -10.27 5.45 -3.09
CA GLU A 121 -8.98 4.84 -3.36
C GLU A 121 -7.84 5.72 -2.88
N ILE A 122 -6.78 5.08 -2.37
CA ILE A 122 -5.47 5.70 -2.22
C ILE A 122 -4.46 4.90 -3.02
N ILE A 123 -3.70 5.59 -3.86
CA ILE A 123 -2.68 5.00 -4.72
C ILE A 123 -1.31 5.30 -4.14
N PHE A 124 -0.47 4.27 -4.08
CA PHE A 124 0.90 4.33 -3.61
C PHE A 124 1.86 3.86 -4.69
N ASN A 125 3.02 4.48 -4.76
CA ASN A 125 4.14 4.02 -5.58
C ASN A 125 5.10 3.20 -4.72
N GLN A 126 5.54 2.07 -5.24
CA GLN A 126 6.57 1.27 -4.59
C GLN A 126 7.92 1.97 -4.67
N VAL A 127 8.63 1.97 -3.56
CA VAL A 127 9.96 2.55 -3.42
C VAL A 127 10.92 1.55 -2.80
N ALA A 128 12.19 1.62 -3.18
CA ALA A 128 13.22 0.74 -2.60
C ALA A 128 13.53 1.11 -1.14
N THR A 129 13.48 2.40 -0.84
CA THR A 129 13.75 2.95 0.50
C THR A 129 12.75 4.07 0.76
N LEU A 130 12.19 4.10 1.96
CA LEU A 130 11.29 5.20 2.36
C LEU A 130 12.09 6.51 2.49
N PRO A 131 11.50 7.64 2.08
CA PRO A 131 12.07 8.93 2.37
C PRO A 131 12.11 9.12 3.89
N ASP A 132 13.30 9.23 4.42
CA ASP A 132 13.66 9.59 5.81
C ASP A 132 12.67 9.13 6.91
N THR A 133 12.46 7.83 6.99
CA THR A 133 12.06 7.24 8.26
C THR A 133 13.36 7.02 9.05
N ALA A 134 13.87 8.10 9.66
CA ALA A 134 14.88 7.95 10.67
C ALA A 134 14.32 6.99 11.73
N ALA A 135 14.71 5.73 11.63
CA ALA A 135 14.60 4.85 12.78
C ALA A 135 15.22 5.59 13.96
N PRO A 136 14.60 5.60 15.14
CA PRO A 136 15.28 6.13 16.31
C PRO A 136 16.60 5.37 16.40
N SER A 137 17.69 6.09 16.20
CA SER A 137 19.02 5.54 16.40
C SER A 137 19.15 5.31 17.89
N ASP A 138 18.84 4.11 18.34
CA ASP A 138 19.33 3.60 19.62
C ASP A 138 20.85 3.40 19.46
N THR A 139 21.55 4.50 19.44
CA THR A 139 22.95 4.50 19.78
C THR A 139 23.01 4.88 21.26
N PRO A 140 23.23 3.94 22.15
CA PRO A 140 23.58 4.32 23.52
C PRO A 140 24.88 5.10 23.45
N ASP A 141 24.85 6.34 23.89
CA ASP A 141 26.02 7.15 24.10
C ASP A 141 26.96 6.43 25.07
N ALA A 142 27.88 5.66 24.49
CA ALA A 142 29.01 5.11 25.22
C ALA A 142 30.12 6.17 25.30
N ASN A 143 29.85 7.27 26.01
CA ASN A 143 30.90 8.14 26.49
C ASN A 143 30.48 8.88 27.76
N ALA A 144 30.23 8.13 28.83
CA ALA A 144 30.31 8.66 30.18
C ALA A 144 31.72 8.44 30.70
N THR A 145 32.57 9.38 30.52
CA THR A 145 33.88 9.46 31.23
C THR A 145 33.58 9.77 32.68
N PRO A 146 33.98 8.94 33.63
CA PRO A 146 33.89 9.33 35.03
C PRO A 146 34.96 10.40 35.31
N ALA A 147 34.50 11.55 35.75
CA ALA A 147 35.37 12.56 36.35
C ALA A 147 35.74 12.13 37.76
N GLU A 148 37.05 12.06 38.03
CA GLU A 148 37.60 12.02 39.39
C GLU A 148 37.32 13.31 40.15
#